data_b56067ee68d102c3f8ef7c7e91c44f15
#
_entry.id   b56067ee68d102c3f8ef7c7e91c44f15
#
_cell.length_a   1.000
_cell.length_b   1.000
_cell.length_c   1.000
_cell.angle_alpha   90.00
_cell.angle_beta   90.00
_cell.angle_gamma   90.00
#
_symmetry.space_group_name_H-M   'P 1'
#
loop_
_entity.id
_entity.type
_entity.pdbx_description
1 polymer ?
#
loop_
_entity_poly.entity_id
_entity_poly.type
_entity_poly.pdbx_seq_one_letter_code
_entity_poly.pdbx_strand_id
1 'polypeptide(L)'
;MSLPLFEKVAFIGLGLIGSSLARVIIAEKLANQIVASTRSQKTLDDAKALGLIQEGYTNPIDAVQGADLVVLALPVRATQKVLEIIQPYLSEKTIITDVGSTKANVVEAAKAVYGDALPEGFVPGHPIAGSEHTGVHAGKVDLFANHKVILTPLPSSADWAIQKLIQLWQASKAEVICMDVEKHDEVLAHTSHLPHLMAFNLVEQLANREDNLDIFRYAAGGFRDFSRIAASDPQMWHDIFFANKKAILNAVDGFEKQLAVIRKLIEDENSQALMGLLGHAQAARQHFNHMLANRPLMEKNKVTTQQFTILPGKKNFKGKFSVPGDKSVSHRSIMFGAIAE
;
A
#
# COMPACT_ATOMS: atom_id res chain seq x y z
N MET A 1 -22.76 8.85 21.73
CA MET A 1 -21.53 8.97 20.97
C MET A 1 -20.69 7.75 21.29
N SER A 2 -20.19 7.02 20.29
CA SER A 2 -19.25 5.93 20.55
C SER A 2 -17.94 6.49 21.13
N LEU A 3 -17.32 5.76 22.04
CA LEU A 3 -16.00 6.12 22.56
C LEU A 3 -14.98 6.12 21.39
N PRO A 4 -13.99 7.03 21.41
CA PRO A 4 -12.93 7.03 20.42
C PRO A 4 -12.13 5.71 20.49
N LEU A 5 -11.51 5.35 19.39
CA LEU A 5 -10.72 4.12 19.29
C LEU A 5 -9.43 4.19 20.13
N PHE A 6 -8.89 5.41 20.28
CA PHE A 6 -7.69 5.73 21.04
C PHE A 6 -7.88 6.98 21.90
N GLU A 7 -7.27 7.02 23.08
CA GLU A 7 -7.19 8.25 23.86
C GLU A 7 -6.12 9.19 23.27
N LYS A 8 -4.91 8.66 23.02
CA LYS A 8 -3.80 9.44 22.49
C LYS A 8 -3.08 8.70 21.36
N VAL A 9 -2.93 9.38 20.21
CA VAL A 9 -2.14 8.91 19.08
C VAL A 9 -0.91 9.78 18.90
N ALA A 10 0.28 9.15 18.86
CA ALA A 10 1.56 9.81 18.63
C ALA A 10 2.11 9.45 17.25
N PHE A 11 2.34 10.44 16.41
CA PHE A 11 3.05 10.28 15.15
C PHE A 11 4.54 10.58 15.32
N ILE A 12 5.39 9.64 14.93
CA ILE A 12 6.82 9.91 14.78
C ILE A 12 7.11 10.09 13.29
N GLY A 13 7.28 11.35 12.91
CA GLY A 13 7.24 11.80 11.51
C GLY A 13 5.84 12.20 11.06
N LEU A 14 5.76 13.27 10.26
CA LEU A 14 4.49 13.83 9.78
C LEU A 14 4.63 14.30 8.32
N GLY A 15 5.03 13.37 7.44
CA GLY A 15 5.04 13.55 5.99
C GLY A 15 3.65 13.35 5.37
N LEU A 16 3.61 13.06 4.06
CA LEU A 16 2.37 12.79 3.33
C LEU A 16 1.49 11.75 4.01
N ILE A 17 2.04 10.58 4.32
CA ILE A 17 1.28 9.45 4.89
C ILE A 17 0.81 9.76 6.32
N GLY A 18 1.72 10.20 7.20
CA GLY A 18 1.37 10.52 8.59
C GLY A 18 0.33 11.64 8.69
N SER A 19 0.46 12.71 7.90
CA SER A 19 -0.50 13.82 7.89
C SER A 19 -1.85 13.44 7.27
N SER A 20 -1.86 12.52 6.30
CA SER A 20 -3.10 11.97 5.75
C SER A 20 -3.84 11.12 6.78
N LEU A 21 -3.12 10.25 7.51
CA LEU A 21 -3.71 9.43 8.56
C LEU A 21 -4.22 10.30 9.73
N ALA A 22 -3.49 11.34 10.13
CA ALA A 22 -3.95 12.29 11.12
C ALA A 22 -5.29 12.96 10.71
N ARG A 23 -5.43 13.34 9.42
CA ARG A 23 -6.68 13.89 8.88
C ARG A 23 -7.84 12.89 8.96
N VAL A 24 -7.59 11.61 8.69
CA VAL A 24 -8.60 10.55 8.85
C VAL A 24 -9.02 10.43 10.31
N ILE A 25 -8.05 10.36 11.23
CA ILE A 25 -8.33 10.23 12.68
C ILE A 25 -9.20 11.39 13.18
N ILE A 26 -8.95 12.61 12.72
CA ILE A 26 -9.75 13.79 13.06
C ILE A 26 -11.16 13.70 12.45
N ALA A 27 -11.24 13.42 11.14
CA ALA A 27 -12.52 13.40 10.43
C ALA A 27 -13.48 12.34 10.97
N GLU A 28 -12.95 11.17 11.33
CA GLU A 28 -13.73 10.04 11.85
C GLU A 28 -13.78 10.01 13.40
N LYS A 29 -13.17 11.01 14.07
CA LYS A 29 -13.14 11.14 15.55
C LYS A 29 -12.62 9.90 16.26
N LEU A 30 -11.51 9.35 15.75
CA LEU A 30 -10.96 8.08 16.25
C LEU A 30 -10.03 8.24 17.45
N ALA A 31 -9.59 9.47 17.78
CA ALA A 31 -8.76 9.75 18.94
C ALA A 31 -9.19 11.04 19.63
N ASN A 32 -8.97 11.12 20.95
CA ASN A 32 -9.18 12.33 21.75
C ASN A 32 -8.01 13.30 21.58
N GLN A 33 -6.79 12.79 21.48
CA GLN A 33 -5.57 13.58 21.31
C GLN A 33 -4.67 13.03 20.20
N ILE A 34 -4.13 13.92 19.39
CA ILE A 34 -3.12 13.62 18.37
C ILE A 34 -1.91 14.49 18.64
N VAL A 35 -0.77 13.85 18.78
CA VAL A 35 0.52 14.53 18.95
C VAL A 35 1.50 14.05 17.90
N ALA A 36 2.53 14.84 17.62
CA ALA A 36 3.57 14.42 16.69
C ALA A 36 4.96 14.82 17.17
N SER A 37 5.95 14.01 16.75
CA SER A 37 7.36 14.40 16.84
C SER A 37 7.99 14.40 15.45
N THR A 38 8.67 15.49 15.14
CA THR A 38 9.49 15.61 13.92
C THR A 38 10.76 16.42 14.23
N ARG A 39 11.79 16.26 13.42
CA ARG A 39 13.05 17.04 13.55
C ARG A 39 12.87 18.52 13.17
N SER A 40 11.81 18.86 12.43
CA SER A 40 11.57 20.20 11.90
C SER A 40 10.48 20.91 12.71
N GLN A 41 10.86 21.95 13.45
CA GLN A 41 9.92 22.82 14.17
C GLN A 41 8.89 23.40 13.20
N LYS A 42 9.32 23.82 12.00
CA LYS A 42 8.41 24.34 10.98
C LYS A 42 7.32 23.35 10.64
N THR A 43 7.64 22.06 10.49
CA THR A 43 6.62 21.02 10.20
C THR A 43 5.62 20.88 11.35
N LEU A 44 6.06 21.03 12.60
CA LEU A 44 5.17 21.00 13.77
C LEU A 44 4.26 22.23 13.81
N ASP A 45 4.80 23.41 13.52
CA ASP A 45 4.03 24.65 13.49
C ASP A 45 2.99 24.62 12.36
N ASP A 46 3.36 24.16 11.18
CA ASP A 46 2.45 23.96 10.04
C ASP A 46 1.35 22.94 10.40
N ALA A 47 1.70 21.82 11.05
CA ALA A 47 0.73 20.81 11.48
C ALA A 47 -0.28 21.34 12.52
N LYS A 48 0.18 22.16 13.47
CA LYS A 48 -0.69 22.83 14.43
C LYS A 48 -1.61 23.83 13.74
N ALA A 49 -1.07 24.66 12.85
CA ALA A 49 -1.84 25.63 12.08
C ALA A 49 -2.93 24.97 11.22
N LEU A 50 -2.66 23.76 10.69
CA LEU A 50 -3.61 22.94 9.94
C LEU A 50 -4.61 22.19 10.86
N GLY A 51 -4.49 22.30 12.20
CA GLY A 51 -5.34 21.59 13.16
C GLY A 51 -5.14 20.07 13.18
N LEU A 52 -3.98 19.57 12.72
CA LEU A 52 -3.71 18.14 12.64
C LEU A 52 -3.23 17.53 13.95
N ILE A 53 -2.61 18.35 14.80
CA ILE A 53 -2.06 17.93 16.08
C ILE A 53 -2.39 19.00 17.14
N GLN A 54 -2.62 18.59 18.38
CA GLN A 54 -2.75 19.48 19.51
C GLN A 54 -1.37 19.92 20.02
N GLU A 55 -0.42 18.97 20.06
CA GLU A 55 0.93 19.23 20.57
C GLU A 55 1.98 18.65 19.60
N GLY A 56 3.11 19.33 19.52
CA GLY A 56 4.23 18.90 18.66
C GLY A 56 5.54 19.03 19.39
N TYR A 57 6.41 18.03 19.20
CA TYR A 57 7.68 17.89 19.91
C TYR A 57 8.81 17.61 18.95
N THR A 58 9.99 18.17 19.22
CA THR A 58 11.21 17.79 18.48
C THR A 58 11.86 16.53 19.07
N ASN A 59 11.57 16.22 20.33
CA ASN A 59 12.00 15.01 21.00
C ASN A 59 10.90 13.94 20.93
N PRO A 60 11.13 12.74 20.38
CA PRO A 60 10.11 11.70 20.26
C PRO A 60 9.64 11.13 21.60
N ILE A 61 10.46 11.22 22.67
CA ILE A 61 10.10 10.76 24.02
C ILE A 61 8.82 11.49 24.51
N ASP A 62 8.80 12.82 24.34
CA ASP A 62 7.70 13.65 24.85
C ASP A 62 6.38 13.36 24.11
N ALA A 63 6.48 12.95 22.84
CA ALA A 63 5.30 12.57 22.05
C ALA A 63 4.68 11.24 22.50
N VAL A 64 5.51 10.22 22.77
CA VAL A 64 5.04 8.86 22.99
C VAL A 64 4.54 8.59 24.42
N GLN A 65 4.89 9.42 25.38
CA GLN A 65 4.45 9.23 26.77
C GLN A 65 2.91 9.19 26.86
N GLY A 66 2.37 8.09 27.38
CA GLY A 66 0.94 7.87 27.53
C GLY A 66 0.17 7.69 26.21
N ALA A 67 0.84 7.40 25.12
CA ALA A 67 0.18 7.11 23.84
C ALA A 67 -0.35 5.67 23.80
N ASP A 68 -1.59 5.50 23.32
CA ASP A 68 -2.17 4.18 23.03
C ASP A 68 -1.71 3.64 21.68
N LEU A 69 -1.46 4.55 20.73
CA LEU A 69 -0.97 4.23 19.41
C LEU A 69 0.23 5.11 19.05
N VAL A 70 1.32 4.48 18.65
CA VAL A 70 2.49 5.12 18.06
C VAL A 70 2.60 4.73 16.60
N VAL A 71 2.56 5.72 15.72
CA VAL A 71 2.69 5.54 14.26
C VAL A 71 4.07 6.02 13.81
N LEU A 72 4.91 5.10 13.37
CA LEU A 72 6.24 5.38 12.82
C LEU A 72 6.10 5.77 11.34
N ALA A 73 5.99 7.06 11.06
CA ALA A 73 5.83 7.61 9.71
C ALA A 73 7.13 8.30 9.24
N LEU A 74 8.21 7.53 9.21
CA LEU A 74 9.58 7.98 8.94
C LEU A 74 10.26 7.10 7.88
N PRO A 75 11.41 7.53 7.32
CA PRO A 75 12.18 6.69 6.41
C PRO A 75 12.52 5.34 7.05
N VAL A 76 12.32 4.24 6.31
CA VAL A 76 12.37 2.87 6.84
C VAL A 76 13.69 2.54 7.56
N ARG A 77 14.80 3.14 7.17
CA ARG A 77 16.12 2.92 7.81
C ARG A 77 16.28 3.68 9.14
N ALA A 78 15.38 4.62 9.47
CA ALA A 78 15.42 5.34 10.74
C ALA A 78 14.70 4.62 11.88
N THR A 79 13.98 3.53 11.60
CA THR A 79 13.10 2.81 12.53
C THR A 79 13.84 2.33 13.77
N GLN A 80 14.98 1.67 13.62
CA GLN A 80 15.74 1.11 14.75
C GLN A 80 16.13 2.21 15.74
N LYS A 81 16.79 3.28 15.25
CA LYS A 81 17.25 4.39 16.11
C LYS A 81 16.11 5.05 16.88
N VAL A 82 14.94 5.15 16.25
CA VAL A 82 13.77 5.74 16.91
C VAL A 82 13.21 4.79 17.96
N LEU A 83 13.09 3.50 17.65
CA LEU A 83 12.65 2.49 18.63
C LEU A 83 13.59 2.43 19.85
N GLU A 84 14.90 2.49 19.66
CA GLU A 84 15.90 2.56 20.77
C GLU A 84 15.62 3.72 21.72
N ILE A 85 15.21 4.88 21.16
CA ILE A 85 14.95 6.09 21.95
C ILE A 85 13.63 5.99 22.70
N ILE A 86 12.56 5.49 22.06
CA ILE A 86 11.20 5.56 22.63
C ILE A 86 10.82 4.34 23.47
N GLN A 87 11.45 3.19 23.24
CA GLN A 87 11.10 1.92 23.89
C GLN A 87 10.97 2.02 25.42
N PRO A 88 11.85 2.70 26.18
CA PRO A 88 11.75 2.76 27.64
C PRO A 88 10.53 3.56 28.14
N TYR A 89 9.86 4.29 27.26
CA TYR A 89 8.75 5.21 27.61
C TYR A 89 7.39 4.71 27.11
N LEU A 90 7.36 3.51 26.49
CA LEU A 90 6.14 2.88 26.00
C LEU A 90 5.54 1.95 27.06
N SER A 91 4.22 1.84 27.09
CA SER A 91 3.54 0.88 27.93
C SER A 91 3.38 -0.46 27.20
N GLU A 92 3.16 -1.55 27.94
CA GLU A 92 2.87 -2.86 27.37
C GLU A 92 1.59 -2.88 26.51
N LYS A 93 0.67 -1.90 26.77
CA LYS A 93 -0.58 -1.76 26.01
C LYS A 93 -0.48 -0.79 24.84
N THR A 94 0.69 -0.20 24.60
CA THR A 94 0.88 0.70 23.47
C THR A 94 0.93 -0.09 22.18
N ILE A 95 0.10 0.27 21.21
CA ILE A 95 0.21 -0.25 19.85
C ILE A 95 1.32 0.53 19.14
N ILE A 96 2.24 -0.21 18.49
CA ILE A 96 3.30 0.35 17.66
C ILE A 96 3.08 -0.16 16.24
N THR A 97 2.89 0.74 15.30
CA THR A 97 2.77 0.43 13.88
C THR A 97 3.64 1.36 13.05
N ASP A 98 3.97 0.94 11.85
CA ASP A 98 4.66 1.79 10.89
C ASP A 98 3.85 1.93 9.60
N VAL A 99 4.29 2.80 8.70
CA VAL A 99 3.71 3.02 7.38
C VAL A 99 4.76 2.89 6.27
N GLY A 100 5.85 2.22 6.56
CA GLY A 100 6.99 2.06 5.65
C GLY A 100 6.70 1.13 4.48
N SER A 101 7.50 1.27 3.42
CA SER A 101 7.33 0.51 2.17
C SER A 101 7.94 -0.89 2.21
N THR A 102 8.71 -1.22 3.25
CA THR A 102 9.36 -2.52 3.47
C THR A 102 9.11 -3.00 4.89
N LYS A 103 8.99 -4.31 5.10
CA LYS A 103 8.57 -4.86 6.40
C LYS A 103 9.66 -5.66 7.13
N ALA A 104 10.47 -6.45 6.42
CA ALA A 104 11.51 -7.26 7.04
C ALA A 104 12.50 -6.40 7.86
N ASN A 105 12.97 -5.30 7.30
CA ASN A 105 13.88 -4.39 8.00
C ASN A 105 13.24 -3.70 9.21
N VAL A 106 11.93 -3.45 9.19
CA VAL A 106 11.19 -2.88 10.34
C VAL A 106 11.11 -3.90 11.47
N VAL A 107 10.86 -5.17 11.13
CA VAL A 107 10.85 -6.26 12.10
C VAL A 107 12.25 -6.53 12.65
N GLU A 108 13.29 -6.53 11.79
CA GLU A 108 14.69 -6.65 12.23
C GLU A 108 15.09 -5.50 13.17
N ALA A 109 14.69 -4.27 12.85
CA ALA A 109 14.90 -3.11 13.70
C ALA A 109 14.23 -3.28 15.08
N ALA A 110 12.99 -3.79 15.11
CA ALA A 110 12.30 -4.07 16.37
C ALA A 110 13.00 -5.19 17.16
N LYS A 111 13.42 -6.28 16.51
CA LYS A 111 14.18 -7.36 17.15
C LYS A 111 15.52 -6.88 17.72
N ALA A 112 16.20 -5.97 17.04
CA ALA A 112 17.46 -5.40 17.56
C ALA A 112 17.25 -4.61 18.86
N VAL A 113 16.05 -4.06 19.10
CA VAL A 113 15.73 -3.25 20.29
C VAL A 113 15.08 -4.08 21.40
N TYR A 114 14.14 -4.95 21.05
CA TYR A 114 13.34 -5.71 22.02
C TYR A 114 13.85 -7.16 22.23
N GLY A 115 14.80 -7.62 21.41
CA GLY A 115 15.17 -9.02 21.34
C GLY A 115 14.09 -9.86 20.66
N ASP A 116 14.06 -11.16 20.97
CA ASP A 116 13.09 -12.08 20.35
C ASP A 116 11.66 -11.92 20.90
N ALA A 117 11.50 -11.31 22.08
CA ALA A 117 10.21 -11.06 22.73
C ALA A 117 9.67 -9.69 22.29
N LEU A 118 9.18 -9.60 21.06
CA LEU A 118 8.56 -8.38 20.55
C LEU A 118 7.26 -8.06 21.30
N PRO A 119 6.93 -6.75 21.50
CA PRO A 119 5.70 -6.34 22.17
C PRO A 119 4.45 -6.88 21.46
N GLU A 120 3.46 -7.33 22.24
CA GLU A 120 2.16 -7.79 21.71
C GLU A 120 1.44 -6.73 20.89
N GLY A 121 1.67 -5.44 21.20
CA GLY A 121 1.14 -4.29 20.44
C GLY A 121 1.91 -3.96 19.16
N PHE A 122 3.00 -4.66 18.83
CA PHE A 122 3.78 -4.36 17.63
C PHE A 122 3.18 -5.04 16.39
N VAL A 123 2.62 -4.23 15.49
CA VAL A 123 1.98 -4.68 14.25
C VAL A 123 2.43 -3.80 13.09
N PRO A 124 3.40 -4.24 12.29
CA PRO A 124 3.87 -3.46 11.15
C PRO A 124 2.80 -3.29 10.07
N GLY A 125 2.82 -2.16 9.38
CA GLY A 125 1.85 -1.83 8.34
C GLY A 125 2.46 -1.10 7.14
N HIS A 126 1.76 -1.16 6.02
CA HIS A 126 2.12 -0.46 4.79
C HIS A 126 0.88 -0.05 4.00
N PRO A 127 0.49 1.22 4.02
CA PRO A 127 -0.55 1.74 3.13
C PRO A 127 -0.01 1.83 1.70
N ILE A 128 -0.66 1.13 0.77
CA ILE A 128 -0.31 1.13 -0.66
C ILE A 128 -0.96 2.36 -1.31
N ALA A 129 -0.54 3.51 -0.88
CA ALA A 129 -1.01 4.81 -1.33
C ALA A 129 0.12 5.84 -1.24
N GLY A 130 0.12 6.80 -2.14
CA GLY A 130 1.14 7.84 -2.18
C GLY A 130 0.94 8.80 -3.34
N SER A 131 1.77 9.82 -3.38
CA SER A 131 1.89 10.74 -4.50
C SER A 131 3.33 11.26 -4.57
N GLU A 132 3.65 11.98 -5.63
CA GLU A 132 4.93 12.67 -5.82
C GLU A 132 5.13 13.86 -4.86
N HIS A 133 4.06 14.32 -4.21
CA HIS A 133 4.12 15.42 -3.25
C HIS A 133 4.54 14.93 -1.86
N THR A 134 5.29 15.76 -1.16
CA THR A 134 5.85 15.45 0.16
C THR A 134 5.46 16.50 1.20
N GLY A 135 5.63 16.13 2.48
CA GLY A 135 5.41 17.04 3.60
C GLY A 135 3.98 17.08 4.11
N VAL A 136 3.76 17.86 5.17
CA VAL A 136 2.51 17.92 5.94
C VAL A 136 1.34 18.54 5.14
N HIS A 137 1.65 19.46 4.22
CA HIS A 137 0.66 20.12 3.36
C HIS A 137 0.12 19.21 2.25
N ALA A 138 0.89 18.19 1.87
CA ALA A 138 0.49 17.23 0.84
C ALA A 138 -0.55 16.21 1.32
N GLY A 139 -0.78 16.11 2.62
CA GLY A 139 -1.72 15.17 3.22
C GLY A 139 -3.16 15.38 2.75
N LYS A 140 -3.88 14.27 2.51
CA LYS A 140 -5.27 14.24 2.07
C LYS A 140 -6.07 13.27 2.92
N VAL A 141 -7.31 13.61 3.26
CA VAL A 141 -8.20 12.74 4.06
C VAL A 141 -8.62 11.48 3.30
N ASP A 142 -8.66 11.57 1.97
CA ASP A 142 -9.08 10.49 1.06
C ASP A 142 -7.91 9.72 0.42
N LEU A 143 -6.66 9.98 0.86
CA LEU A 143 -5.47 9.34 0.30
C LEU A 143 -5.54 7.81 0.29
N PHE A 144 -6.16 7.22 1.29
CA PHE A 144 -6.24 5.77 1.47
C PHE A 144 -7.53 5.17 0.93
N ALA A 145 -8.51 6.00 0.54
CA ALA A 145 -9.82 5.52 0.09
C ALA A 145 -9.67 4.65 -1.17
N ASN A 146 -10.24 3.44 -1.12
CA ASN A 146 -10.15 2.43 -2.18
C ASN A 146 -8.71 1.93 -2.47
N HIS A 147 -7.75 2.25 -1.61
CA HIS A 147 -6.41 1.69 -1.65
C HIS A 147 -6.26 0.53 -0.66
N LYS A 148 -5.23 -0.27 -0.85
CA LYS A 148 -4.91 -1.36 0.08
C LYS A 148 -4.04 -0.85 1.21
N VAL A 149 -4.27 -1.39 2.40
CA VAL A 149 -3.33 -1.31 3.52
C VAL A 149 -2.95 -2.72 3.91
N ILE A 150 -1.67 -3.01 3.88
CA ILE A 150 -1.15 -4.31 4.26
C ILE A 150 -0.67 -4.22 5.71
N LEU A 151 -1.24 -5.07 6.56
CA LEU A 151 -0.71 -5.33 7.89
C LEU A 151 0.09 -6.63 7.84
N THR A 152 1.20 -6.67 8.55
CA THR A 152 2.03 -7.89 8.66
C THR A 152 2.14 -8.32 10.13
N PRO A 153 1.05 -8.84 10.73
CA PRO A 153 1.06 -9.30 12.11
C PRO A 153 2.12 -10.38 12.31
N LEU A 154 2.80 -10.29 13.43
CA LEU A 154 3.80 -11.28 13.84
C LEU A 154 3.16 -12.32 14.76
N PRO A 155 3.78 -13.49 15.00
CA PRO A 155 3.28 -14.46 15.96
C PRO A 155 3.11 -13.91 17.39
N SER A 156 3.84 -12.84 17.74
CA SER A 156 3.71 -12.13 19.00
C SER A 156 2.61 -11.07 19.00
N SER A 157 2.10 -10.66 17.83
CA SER A 157 1.09 -9.60 17.73
C SER A 157 -0.25 -10.09 18.29
N ALA A 158 -0.79 -9.38 19.28
CA ALA A 158 -2.06 -9.74 19.90
C ALA A 158 -3.25 -9.33 19.04
N ASP A 159 -4.31 -10.13 19.04
CA ASP A 159 -5.52 -9.89 18.28
C ASP A 159 -6.15 -8.52 18.57
N TRP A 160 -6.11 -8.06 19.84
CA TRP A 160 -6.67 -6.76 20.19
C TRP A 160 -5.98 -5.59 19.47
N ALA A 161 -4.66 -5.67 19.26
CA ALA A 161 -3.88 -4.66 18.56
C ALA A 161 -4.17 -4.70 17.06
N ILE A 162 -4.20 -5.91 16.48
CA ILE A 162 -4.53 -6.14 15.07
C ILE A 162 -5.92 -5.59 14.75
N GLN A 163 -6.93 -5.91 15.56
CA GLN A 163 -8.31 -5.46 15.35
C GLN A 163 -8.46 -3.94 15.44
N LYS A 164 -7.78 -3.28 16.37
CA LYS A 164 -7.77 -1.82 16.44
C LYS A 164 -7.16 -1.17 15.21
N LEU A 165 -6.07 -1.72 14.68
CA LEU A 165 -5.47 -1.21 13.44
C LEU A 165 -6.34 -1.50 12.22
N ILE A 166 -7.01 -2.64 12.15
CA ILE A 166 -7.99 -2.91 11.10
C ILE A 166 -9.11 -1.86 11.13
N GLN A 167 -9.67 -1.57 12.30
CA GLN A 167 -10.71 -0.55 12.44
C GLN A 167 -10.22 0.85 12.03
N LEU A 168 -9.00 1.23 12.45
CA LEU A 168 -8.37 2.48 12.05
C LEU A 168 -8.29 2.63 10.53
N TRP A 169 -7.76 1.62 9.85
CA TRP A 169 -7.58 1.67 8.40
C TRP A 169 -8.90 1.52 7.62
N GLN A 170 -9.85 0.74 8.12
CA GLN A 170 -11.21 0.68 7.54
C GLN A 170 -11.93 2.03 7.63
N ALA A 171 -11.74 2.79 8.70
CA ALA A 171 -12.28 4.14 8.82
C ALA A 171 -11.73 5.08 7.73
N SER A 172 -10.53 4.85 7.25
CA SER A 172 -9.97 5.57 6.09
C SER A 172 -10.54 5.12 4.73
N LYS A 173 -11.49 4.18 4.72
CA LYS A 173 -12.05 3.51 3.53
C LYS A 173 -11.03 2.70 2.74
N ALA A 174 -9.97 2.24 3.40
CA ALA A 174 -8.99 1.32 2.83
C ALA A 174 -9.47 -0.12 2.89
N GLU A 175 -9.01 -0.93 1.93
CA GLU A 175 -9.10 -2.38 1.99
C GLU A 175 -7.91 -2.92 2.81
N VAL A 176 -8.18 -3.47 3.99
CA VAL A 176 -7.12 -4.01 4.86
C VAL A 176 -6.86 -5.48 4.54
N ILE A 177 -5.58 -5.81 4.32
CA ILE A 177 -5.11 -7.16 4.02
C ILE A 177 -4.03 -7.53 5.04
N CYS A 178 -4.09 -8.75 5.58
CA CYS A 178 -3.00 -9.30 6.38
C CYS A 178 -2.18 -10.29 5.53
N MET A 179 -0.86 -10.23 5.65
CA MET A 179 0.05 -11.21 5.05
C MET A 179 1.36 -11.30 5.85
N ASP A 180 2.14 -12.33 5.57
CA ASP A 180 3.46 -12.50 6.19
C ASP A 180 4.46 -11.44 5.71
N VAL A 181 5.43 -11.14 6.56
CA VAL A 181 6.49 -10.14 6.32
C VAL A 181 7.27 -10.44 5.03
N GLU A 182 7.72 -11.68 4.89
CA GLU A 182 8.49 -12.13 3.73
C GLU A 182 7.66 -12.06 2.45
N LYS A 183 6.37 -12.45 2.55
CA LYS A 183 5.45 -12.38 1.41
C LYS A 183 5.18 -10.95 0.99
N HIS A 184 5.04 -10.03 1.95
CA HIS A 184 4.92 -8.60 1.67
C HIS A 184 6.11 -8.11 0.85
N ASP A 185 7.32 -8.32 1.34
CA ASP A 185 8.53 -7.80 0.71
C ASP A 185 8.80 -8.44 -0.67
N GLU A 186 8.47 -9.74 -0.83
CA GLU A 186 8.50 -10.41 -2.13
C GLU A 186 7.52 -9.78 -3.14
N VAL A 187 6.24 -9.65 -2.74
CA VAL A 187 5.21 -9.08 -3.62
C VAL A 187 5.55 -7.66 -4.03
N LEU A 188 5.98 -6.83 -3.07
CA LEU A 188 6.32 -5.43 -3.34
C LEU A 188 7.61 -5.30 -4.17
N ALA A 189 8.56 -6.22 -4.03
CA ALA A 189 9.74 -6.28 -4.89
C ALA A 189 9.34 -6.38 -6.37
N HIS A 190 8.37 -7.22 -6.71
CA HIS A 190 7.91 -7.43 -8.09
C HIS A 190 6.93 -6.36 -8.58
N THR A 191 6.03 -5.89 -7.71
CA THR A 191 4.91 -5.03 -8.14
C THR A 191 5.17 -3.53 -8.00
N SER A 192 6.19 -3.15 -7.24
CA SER A 192 6.53 -1.76 -6.95
C SER A 192 8.03 -1.47 -7.14
N HIS A 193 8.91 -2.21 -6.44
CA HIS A 193 10.32 -1.84 -6.35
C HIS A 193 11.04 -2.06 -7.69
N LEU A 194 10.87 -3.21 -8.33
CA LEU A 194 11.46 -3.49 -9.65
C LEU A 194 10.94 -2.50 -10.72
N PRO A 195 9.63 -2.21 -10.85
CA PRO A 195 9.15 -1.19 -11.77
C PRO A 195 9.81 0.18 -11.60
N HIS A 196 10.00 0.65 -10.37
CA HIS A 196 10.69 1.91 -10.12
C HIS A 196 12.18 1.84 -10.47
N LEU A 197 12.85 0.75 -10.10
CA LEU A 197 14.25 0.53 -10.48
C LEU A 197 14.42 0.58 -12.01
N MET A 198 13.53 -0.08 -12.75
CA MET A 198 13.54 -0.07 -14.20
C MET A 198 13.28 1.32 -14.79
N ALA A 199 12.36 2.08 -14.20
CA ALA A 199 12.07 3.44 -14.63
C ALA A 199 13.27 4.37 -14.41
N PHE A 200 13.90 4.34 -13.22
CA PHE A 200 15.13 5.09 -12.94
C PHE A 200 16.25 4.68 -13.90
N ASN A 201 16.47 3.38 -14.10
CA ASN A 201 17.51 2.88 -14.99
C ASN A 201 17.30 3.31 -16.45
N LEU A 202 16.05 3.24 -16.94
CA LEU A 202 15.73 3.67 -18.31
C LEU A 202 15.99 5.16 -18.51
N VAL A 203 15.57 6.00 -17.57
CA VAL A 203 15.76 7.46 -17.65
C VAL A 203 17.25 7.79 -17.56
N GLU A 204 17.99 7.18 -16.64
CA GLU A 204 19.43 7.38 -16.47
C GLU A 204 20.21 6.96 -17.74
N GLN A 205 19.88 5.80 -18.31
CA GLN A 205 20.50 5.34 -19.55
C GLN A 205 20.31 6.33 -20.70
N LEU A 206 19.09 6.88 -20.83
CA LEU A 206 18.80 7.83 -21.90
C LEU A 206 19.41 9.22 -21.62
N ALA A 207 19.44 9.66 -20.37
CA ALA A 207 20.02 10.94 -20.00
C ALA A 207 21.52 11.03 -20.27
N ASN A 208 22.23 9.90 -20.20
CA ASN A 208 23.68 9.81 -20.45
C ASN A 208 24.07 9.67 -21.93
N ARG A 209 23.11 9.67 -22.85
CA ARG A 209 23.40 9.63 -24.29
C ARG A 209 23.73 11.02 -24.82
N GLU A 210 24.60 11.09 -25.82
CA GLU A 210 24.97 12.35 -26.49
C GLU A 210 23.76 12.99 -27.23
N ASP A 211 22.84 12.15 -27.73
CA ASP A 211 21.62 12.56 -28.43
C ASP A 211 20.36 12.65 -27.53
N ASN A 212 20.54 12.78 -26.24
CA ASN A 212 19.46 12.72 -25.23
C ASN A 212 18.33 13.73 -25.47
N LEU A 213 18.66 14.95 -25.92
CA LEU A 213 17.66 15.99 -26.20
C LEU A 213 16.71 15.59 -27.31
N ASP A 214 17.23 14.96 -28.36
CA ASP A 214 16.39 14.48 -29.48
C ASP A 214 15.52 13.31 -29.03
N ILE A 215 16.06 12.37 -28.26
CA ILE A 215 15.32 11.24 -27.71
C ILE A 215 14.16 11.73 -26.85
N PHE A 216 14.39 12.64 -25.91
CA PHE A 216 13.34 13.18 -25.07
C PHE A 216 12.32 14.01 -25.84
N ARG A 217 12.75 14.73 -26.90
CA ARG A 217 11.87 15.51 -27.76
C ARG A 217 10.84 14.65 -28.51
N TYR A 218 11.22 13.44 -28.89
CA TYR A 218 10.34 12.50 -29.59
C TYR A 218 9.68 11.47 -28.66
N ALA A 219 9.90 11.58 -27.37
CA ALA A 219 9.29 10.69 -26.37
C ALA A 219 7.76 10.82 -26.38
N ALA A 220 7.08 9.72 -26.69
CA ALA A 220 5.63 9.63 -26.74
C ALA A 220 5.00 9.16 -25.41
N GLY A 221 3.67 8.98 -25.40
CA GLY A 221 2.90 8.64 -24.22
C GLY A 221 3.44 7.44 -23.42
N GLY A 222 3.83 6.35 -24.09
CA GLY A 222 4.34 5.16 -23.41
C GLY A 222 5.59 5.41 -22.57
N PHE A 223 6.57 6.18 -23.10
CA PHE A 223 7.74 6.57 -22.33
C PHE A 223 7.36 7.48 -21.16
N ARG A 224 6.54 8.51 -21.40
CA ARG A 224 6.10 9.45 -20.37
C ARG A 224 5.38 8.74 -19.23
N ASP A 225 4.47 7.82 -19.55
CA ASP A 225 3.69 7.10 -18.54
C ASP A 225 4.57 6.16 -17.70
N PHE A 226 5.49 5.43 -18.34
CA PHE A 226 6.41 4.54 -17.64
C PHE A 226 7.46 5.29 -16.84
N SER A 227 8.09 6.33 -17.42
CA SER A 227 9.16 7.09 -16.77
C SER A 227 8.66 8.04 -15.66
N ARG A 228 7.36 8.32 -15.59
CA ARG A 228 6.77 9.22 -14.58
C ARG A 228 7.18 8.84 -13.16
N ILE A 229 7.25 7.56 -12.84
CA ILE A 229 7.60 7.07 -11.51
C ILE A 229 9.08 7.31 -11.15
N ALA A 230 9.96 7.56 -12.12
CA ALA A 230 11.35 7.96 -11.88
C ALA A 230 11.49 9.41 -11.36
N ALA A 231 10.40 10.20 -11.34
CA ALA A 231 10.39 11.51 -10.69
C ALA A 231 10.18 11.46 -9.18
N SER A 232 10.07 10.26 -8.59
CA SER A 232 9.95 10.05 -7.14
C SER A 232 11.25 10.41 -6.41
N ASP A 233 11.14 10.66 -5.09
CA ASP A 233 12.27 11.05 -4.24
C ASP A 233 13.39 10.00 -4.25
N PRO A 234 14.61 10.35 -4.68
CA PRO A 234 15.72 9.41 -4.80
C PRO A 234 16.18 8.84 -3.45
N GLN A 235 16.11 9.61 -2.36
CA GLN A 235 16.53 9.15 -1.04
C GLN A 235 15.56 8.08 -0.51
N MET A 236 14.26 8.26 -0.73
CA MET A 236 13.25 7.27 -0.36
C MET A 236 13.51 5.94 -1.10
N TRP A 237 13.75 5.98 -2.40
CA TRP A 237 13.99 4.78 -3.21
C TRP A 237 15.32 4.11 -2.89
N HIS A 238 16.37 4.90 -2.66
CA HIS A 238 17.64 4.39 -2.13
C HIS A 238 17.40 3.55 -0.87
N ASP A 239 16.68 4.10 0.10
CA ASP A 239 16.42 3.42 1.36
C ASP A 239 15.57 2.15 1.18
N ILE A 240 14.57 2.18 0.30
CA ILE A 240 13.73 1.01 -0.05
C ILE A 240 14.57 -0.08 -0.71
N PHE A 241 15.42 0.26 -1.69
CA PHE A 241 16.24 -0.73 -2.40
C PHE A 241 17.21 -1.45 -1.46
N PHE A 242 17.80 -0.75 -0.51
CA PHE A 242 18.68 -1.38 0.47
C PHE A 242 17.92 -2.13 1.56
N ALA A 243 16.74 -1.63 1.98
CA ALA A 243 15.94 -2.29 3.01
C ALA A 243 15.31 -3.61 2.52
N ASN A 244 14.94 -3.70 1.24
CA ASN A 244 14.41 -4.94 0.63
C ASN A 244 15.40 -5.58 -0.37
N LYS A 245 16.70 -5.47 -0.10
CA LYS A 245 17.77 -5.89 -1.03
C LYS A 245 17.60 -7.31 -1.57
N LYS A 246 17.32 -8.26 -0.69
CA LYS A 246 17.24 -9.69 -1.06
C LYS A 246 16.14 -9.96 -2.08
N ALA A 247 14.91 -9.50 -1.81
CA ALA A 247 13.79 -9.74 -2.69
C ALA A 247 13.91 -8.95 -4.00
N ILE A 248 14.47 -7.73 -3.97
CA ILE A 248 14.71 -6.94 -5.18
C ILE A 248 15.74 -7.60 -6.08
N LEU A 249 16.86 -8.10 -5.55
CA LEU A 249 17.85 -8.79 -6.37
C LEU A 249 17.27 -10.06 -7.02
N ASN A 250 16.46 -10.84 -6.29
CA ASN A 250 15.75 -11.98 -6.87
C ASN A 250 14.80 -11.56 -8.01
N ALA A 251 14.11 -10.43 -7.83
CA ALA A 251 13.23 -9.89 -8.89
C ALA A 251 14.02 -9.40 -10.11
N VAL A 252 15.17 -8.78 -9.90
CA VAL A 252 16.11 -8.36 -10.98
C VAL A 252 16.61 -9.57 -11.73
N ASP A 253 17.11 -10.61 -11.03
CA ASP A 253 17.60 -11.85 -11.66
C ASP A 253 16.53 -12.49 -12.55
N GLY A 254 15.27 -12.51 -12.08
CA GLY A 254 14.15 -13.02 -12.87
C GLY A 254 13.88 -12.18 -14.12
N PHE A 255 13.93 -10.86 -13.97
CA PHE A 255 13.75 -9.92 -15.08
C PHE A 255 14.86 -10.03 -16.12
N GLU A 256 16.13 -10.11 -15.69
CA GLU A 256 17.28 -10.26 -16.60
C GLU A 256 17.20 -11.55 -17.41
N LYS A 257 16.84 -12.68 -16.77
CA LYS A 257 16.62 -13.95 -17.46
C LYS A 257 15.54 -13.83 -18.54
N GLN A 258 14.44 -13.19 -18.23
CA GLN A 258 13.35 -13.00 -19.18
C GLN A 258 13.74 -12.04 -20.30
N LEU A 259 14.49 -10.99 -20.00
CA LEU A 259 15.01 -10.06 -21.01
C LEU A 259 15.98 -10.75 -21.98
N ALA A 260 16.84 -11.64 -21.48
CA ALA A 260 17.74 -12.46 -22.32
C ALA A 260 16.95 -13.38 -23.26
N VAL A 261 15.83 -13.97 -22.79
CA VAL A 261 14.94 -14.77 -23.66
C VAL A 261 14.35 -13.91 -24.78
N ILE A 262 13.80 -12.74 -24.44
CA ILE A 262 13.22 -11.83 -25.45
C ILE A 262 14.28 -11.39 -26.44
N ARG A 263 15.47 -11.01 -25.97
CA ARG A 263 16.60 -10.64 -26.83
C ARG A 263 16.92 -11.74 -27.82
N LYS A 264 17.05 -12.98 -27.35
CA LYS A 264 17.35 -14.14 -28.24
C LYS A 264 16.26 -14.38 -29.27
N LEU A 265 14.98 -14.26 -28.91
CA LEU A 265 13.86 -14.40 -29.87
C LEU A 265 13.91 -13.35 -30.97
N ILE A 266 14.37 -12.13 -30.64
CA ILE A 266 14.55 -11.05 -31.63
C ILE A 266 15.77 -11.32 -32.50
N GLU A 267 16.91 -11.72 -31.94
CA GLU A 267 18.14 -12.06 -32.66
C GLU A 267 17.93 -13.23 -33.64
N ASP A 268 17.17 -14.25 -33.23
CA ASP A 268 16.85 -15.44 -34.01
C ASP A 268 15.64 -15.21 -34.96
N GLU A 269 15.05 -14.01 -35.01
CA GLU A 269 13.84 -13.67 -35.78
C GLU A 269 12.68 -14.66 -35.53
N ASN A 270 12.59 -15.25 -34.33
CA ASN A 270 11.57 -16.23 -34.00
C ASN A 270 10.22 -15.55 -33.72
N SER A 271 9.55 -15.16 -34.80
CA SER A 271 8.28 -14.43 -34.80
C SER A 271 7.19 -15.17 -34.04
N GLN A 272 7.07 -16.50 -34.24
CA GLN A 272 6.00 -17.28 -33.60
C GLN A 272 6.14 -17.32 -32.07
N ALA A 273 7.33 -17.58 -31.57
CA ALA A 273 7.58 -17.63 -30.13
C ALA A 273 7.44 -16.25 -29.47
N LEU A 274 7.93 -15.20 -30.15
CA LEU A 274 7.80 -13.83 -29.67
C LEU A 274 6.31 -13.40 -29.60
N MET A 275 5.52 -13.69 -30.64
CA MET A 275 4.07 -13.43 -30.64
C MET A 275 3.35 -14.19 -29.52
N GLY A 276 3.73 -15.44 -29.26
CA GLY A 276 3.20 -16.22 -28.14
C GLY A 276 3.47 -15.57 -26.79
N LEU A 277 4.69 -15.11 -26.55
CA LEU A 277 5.09 -14.41 -25.32
C LEU A 277 4.31 -13.10 -25.13
N LEU A 278 4.25 -12.27 -26.17
CA LEU A 278 3.53 -10.99 -26.12
C LEU A 278 2.01 -11.20 -25.91
N GLY A 279 1.43 -12.19 -26.58
CA GLY A 279 0.02 -12.55 -26.41
C GLY A 279 -0.30 -13.03 -25.00
N HIS A 280 0.57 -13.84 -24.39
CA HIS A 280 0.43 -14.27 -23.00
C HIS A 280 0.48 -13.08 -22.04
N ALA A 281 1.44 -12.17 -22.20
CA ALA A 281 1.55 -10.96 -21.37
C ALA A 281 0.31 -10.06 -21.52
N GLN A 282 -0.20 -9.89 -22.74
CA GLN A 282 -1.44 -9.13 -22.99
C GLN A 282 -2.65 -9.75 -22.25
N ALA A 283 -2.82 -11.07 -22.36
CA ALA A 283 -3.91 -11.78 -21.70
C ALA A 283 -3.82 -11.65 -20.17
N ALA A 284 -2.62 -11.79 -19.61
CA ALA A 284 -2.39 -11.59 -18.18
C ALA A 284 -2.75 -10.16 -17.73
N ARG A 285 -2.38 -9.14 -18.52
CA ARG A 285 -2.72 -7.73 -18.23
C ARG A 285 -4.24 -7.49 -18.31
N GLN A 286 -4.93 -8.09 -19.27
CA GLN A 286 -6.38 -8.00 -19.39
C GLN A 286 -7.05 -8.63 -18.17
N HIS A 287 -6.60 -9.82 -17.75
CA HIS A 287 -7.11 -10.47 -16.54
C HIS A 287 -6.92 -9.58 -15.29
N PHE A 288 -5.75 -8.98 -15.13
CA PHE A 288 -5.49 -8.03 -14.05
C PHE A 288 -6.44 -6.82 -14.07
N ASN A 289 -6.72 -6.26 -15.26
CA ASN A 289 -7.70 -5.18 -15.40
C ASN A 289 -9.10 -5.60 -14.96
N HIS A 290 -9.53 -6.83 -15.31
CA HIS A 290 -10.80 -7.39 -14.85
C HIS A 290 -10.86 -7.53 -13.33
N MET A 291 -9.79 -8.01 -12.70
CA MET A 291 -9.71 -8.08 -11.23
C MET A 291 -9.81 -6.69 -10.57
N LEU A 292 -9.22 -5.66 -11.18
CA LEU A 292 -9.30 -4.29 -10.68
C LEU A 292 -10.69 -3.68 -10.88
N ALA A 293 -11.32 -3.92 -12.03
CA ALA A 293 -12.65 -3.39 -12.36
C ALA A 293 -13.77 -4.03 -11.54
N ASN A 294 -13.62 -5.31 -11.18
CA ASN A 294 -14.58 -6.07 -10.37
C ASN A 294 -14.33 -5.95 -8.86
N ARG A 295 -13.47 -5.03 -8.41
CA ARG A 295 -13.42 -4.66 -6.99
C ARG A 295 -14.78 -4.08 -6.63
N PRO A 296 -15.47 -4.62 -5.61
CA PRO A 296 -16.65 -3.95 -5.10
C PRO A 296 -16.16 -2.57 -4.62
N LEU A 297 -16.62 -1.52 -5.30
CA LEU A 297 -16.58 -0.18 -4.73
C LEU A 297 -17.26 -0.33 -3.37
N MET A 298 -16.57 0.05 -2.29
CA MET A 298 -17.22 0.21 -1.00
C MET A 298 -18.15 1.42 -1.10
N GLU A 299 -19.19 1.30 -1.94
CA GLU A 299 -20.32 2.19 -1.87
C GLU A 299 -21.03 1.94 -0.54
N LYS A 300 -21.50 3.02 0.08
CA LYS A 300 -22.46 3.03 1.18
C LYS A 300 -23.78 2.36 0.72
N ASN A 301 -23.73 1.12 0.33
CA ASN A 301 -24.93 0.36 0.08
C ASN A 301 -25.17 -0.50 1.32
N LYS A 302 -26.16 -0.07 2.11
CA LYS A 302 -26.99 -1.03 2.84
C LYS A 302 -27.07 -2.26 1.95
N VAL A 303 -26.52 -3.38 2.41
CA VAL A 303 -26.84 -4.69 1.84
C VAL A 303 -28.33 -4.85 2.03
N THR A 304 -29.11 -4.39 1.09
CA THR A 304 -30.48 -4.84 0.94
C THR A 304 -30.36 -6.24 0.37
N THR A 305 -30.32 -7.21 1.27
CA THR A 305 -30.51 -8.61 0.89
C THR A 305 -31.90 -8.67 0.26
N GLN A 306 -31.97 -8.65 -1.06
CA GLN A 306 -33.20 -8.96 -1.77
C GLN A 306 -33.36 -10.46 -1.75
N GLN A 307 -34.26 -10.93 -0.90
CA GLN A 307 -34.64 -12.33 -0.86
C GLN A 307 -35.65 -12.59 -1.96
N PHE A 308 -35.23 -13.26 -3.01
CA PHE A 308 -36.13 -13.72 -4.05
C PHE A 308 -36.65 -15.09 -3.66
N THR A 309 -37.96 -15.19 -3.36
CA THR A 309 -38.64 -16.48 -3.17
C THR A 309 -39.16 -16.92 -4.53
N ILE A 310 -38.52 -17.92 -5.11
CA ILE A 310 -39.02 -18.57 -6.32
C ILE A 310 -40.07 -19.59 -5.87
N LEU A 311 -41.32 -19.30 -6.11
CA LEU A 311 -42.42 -20.27 -5.90
C LEU A 311 -42.49 -21.23 -7.10
N PRO A 312 -42.52 -22.54 -6.86
CA PRO A 312 -42.72 -23.49 -7.94
C PRO A 312 -44.14 -23.37 -8.48
N GLY A 313 -44.27 -23.07 -9.75
CA GLY A 313 -45.55 -23.20 -10.42
C GLY A 313 -45.93 -22.06 -11.34
N LYS A 314 -46.04 -22.36 -12.50
CA LYS A 314 -46.85 -22.09 -13.69
C LYS A 314 -45.96 -22.02 -14.92
N LYS A 315 -46.13 -23.00 -15.78
CA LYS A 315 -45.54 -23.08 -17.11
C LYS A 315 -45.88 -21.82 -17.90
N ASN A 316 -44.89 -21.02 -18.18
CA ASN A 316 -44.75 -19.94 -19.16
C ASN A 316 -44.13 -18.68 -18.56
N PHE A 317 -42.78 -18.71 -18.41
CA PHE A 317 -41.99 -17.49 -18.26
C PHE A 317 -41.80 -16.86 -19.65
N LYS A 318 -42.45 -15.75 -19.92
CA LYS A 318 -42.12 -14.86 -21.04
C LYS A 318 -41.75 -13.50 -20.49
N GLY A 319 -40.47 -13.12 -20.63
CA GLY A 319 -39.98 -11.80 -20.26
C GLY A 319 -38.57 -11.55 -20.85
N LYS A 320 -38.27 -10.30 -21.17
CA LYS A 320 -36.90 -9.85 -21.48
C LYS A 320 -36.25 -9.38 -20.20
N PHE A 321 -35.11 -9.96 -19.84
CA PHE A 321 -34.25 -9.39 -18.77
C PHE A 321 -32.85 -9.17 -19.32
N SER A 322 -32.20 -8.12 -18.84
CA SER A 322 -30.84 -7.75 -19.23
C SER A 322 -29.89 -8.40 -18.24
N VAL A 323 -29.00 -9.23 -18.74
CA VAL A 323 -27.96 -9.86 -17.93
C VAL A 323 -26.70 -8.96 -17.97
N PRO A 324 -26.03 -8.69 -16.84
CA PRO A 324 -24.72 -8.03 -16.88
C PRO A 324 -23.77 -8.80 -17.79
N GLY A 325 -22.97 -8.08 -18.59
CA GLY A 325 -22.10 -8.65 -19.63
C GLY A 325 -20.91 -9.47 -19.14
N ASP A 326 -20.97 -10.08 -17.97
CA ASP A 326 -19.97 -11.00 -17.47
C ASP A 326 -20.12 -12.38 -18.13
N LYS A 327 -19.10 -12.78 -18.89
CA LYS A 327 -19.08 -14.04 -19.62
C LYS A 327 -19.29 -15.28 -18.73
N SER A 328 -18.77 -15.25 -17.50
CA SER A 328 -18.88 -16.36 -16.53
C SER A 328 -20.29 -16.50 -15.97
N VAL A 329 -20.96 -15.39 -15.67
CA VAL A 329 -22.33 -15.36 -15.19
C VAL A 329 -23.28 -15.77 -16.31
N SER A 330 -23.07 -15.29 -17.53
CA SER A 330 -23.89 -15.65 -18.71
C SER A 330 -23.79 -17.14 -19.04
N HIS A 331 -22.61 -17.76 -18.99
CA HIS A 331 -22.44 -19.20 -19.20
C HIS A 331 -23.14 -20.04 -18.13
N ARG A 332 -23.01 -19.66 -16.86
CA ARG A 332 -23.71 -20.37 -15.77
C ARG A 332 -25.21 -20.24 -15.86
N SER A 333 -25.73 -19.08 -16.22
CA SER A 333 -27.16 -18.87 -16.39
C SER A 333 -27.75 -19.75 -17.54
N ILE A 334 -27.02 -19.90 -18.66
CA ILE A 334 -27.39 -20.78 -19.78
C ILE A 334 -27.32 -22.26 -19.36
N MET A 335 -26.25 -22.66 -18.64
CA MET A 335 -26.11 -24.04 -18.17
C MET A 335 -27.22 -24.42 -17.17
N PHE A 336 -27.56 -23.54 -16.23
CA PHE A 336 -28.65 -23.79 -15.27
C PHE A 336 -30.02 -23.77 -15.95
N GLY A 337 -30.24 -22.92 -16.96
CA GLY A 337 -31.44 -22.91 -17.76
C GLY A 337 -31.65 -24.17 -18.65
N ALA A 338 -30.53 -24.78 -19.07
CA ALA A 338 -30.57 -26.02 -19.87
C ALA A 338 -30.76 -27.30 -19.03
N ILE A 339 -30.56 -27.23 -17.71
CA ILE A 339 -30.74 -28.39 -16.78
C ILE A 339 -32.12 -28.35 -16.08
N ALA A 340 -32.84 -27.25 -16.23
CA ALA A 340 -34.14 -27.03 -15.59
C ALA A 340 -35.33 -27.54 -16.46
N GLU A 341 -35.25 -28.76 -16.98
CA GLU A 341 -36.40 -29.48 -17.57
C GLU A 341 -37.17 -30.27 -16.50
#